data_7fe9645a0d3cd6af4e66c803b3e8eb2a
#
_entry.id   7fe9645a0d3cd6af4e66c803b3e8eb2a
#
_cell.length_a   1.000
_cell.length_b   1.000
_cell.length_c   1.000
_cell.angle_alpha   90.00
_cell.angle_beta   90.00
_cell.angle_gamma   90.00
#
_symmetry.space_group_name_H-M   'P 1'
#
loop_
_entity.id
_entity.type
_entity.pdbx_description
1 polymer ?
#
loop_
_entity_poly.entity_id
_entity_poly.type
_entity_poly.pdbx_seq_one_letter_code
_entity_poly.pdbx_strand_id
1 'polypeptide(L)'
;VANDFNDLIKKIKEATGSDKNLRISLSTTLAVHKPRIFAAGFDSKSTKIGNYSTKPISISKKQQARQTGRTFFKGGYAEYKKAVGKNPGFVNFRNTDQMYADYGLVGSSNKYGFGFQNSDNYQKSQWLEAKYKKDIFDLSQKEIDVLSDTLIEQIKKSL
;
A
#
# COMPACT_ATOMS: atom_id res chain seq x y z
N VAL A 1 11.22 -12.97 -6.73
CA VAL A 1 10.25 -12.06 -7.36
C VAL A 1 10.79 -10.62 -7.39
N ALA A 2 11.29 -10.04 -6.28
CA ALA A 2 11.91 -8.71 -6.28
C ALA A 2 13.17 -8.62 -7.18
N ASN A 3 13.93 -9.72 -7.32
CA ASN A 3 15.10 -9.77 -8.19
C ASN A 3 14.73 -9.70 -9.68
N ASP A 4 13.66 -10.38 -10.09
CA ASP A 4 13.21 -10.41 -11.49
C ASP A 4 12.71 -9.04 -11.96
N PHE A 5 12.07 -8.29 -11.05
CA PHE A 5 11.60 -6.93 -11.34
C PHE A 5 12.76 -5.94 -11.49
N ASN A 6 13.75 -5.99 -10.62
CA ASN A 6 14.93 -5.14 -10.72
C ASN A 6 15.77 -5.46 -11.96
N ASP A 7 15.87 -6.73 -12.35
CA ASP A 7 16.55 -7.15 -13.58
C ASP A 7 15.78 -6.68 -14.82
N LEU A 8 14.47 -6.70 -14.82
CA LEU A 8 13.64 -6.15 -15.88
C LEU A 8 13.84 -4.63 -15.99
N ILE A 9 13.80 -3.91 -14.89
CA ILE A 9 14.08 -2.46 -14.83
C ILE A 9 15.46 -2.15 -15.37
N LYS A 10 16.48 -2.92 -15.01
CA LYS A 10 17.84 -2.72 -15.47
C LYS A 10 17.95 -2.88 -16.98
N LYS A 11 17.40 -3.96 -17.53
CA LYS A 11 17.36 -4.23 -18.98
C LYS A 11 16.63 -3.14 -19.75
N ILE A 12 15.53 -2.63 -19.21
CA ILE A 12 14.75 -1.56 -19.82
C ILE A 12 15.51 -0.22 -19.77
N LYS A 13 16.19 0.09 -18.67
CA LYS A 13 17.07 1.27 -18.57
C LYS A 13 18.22 1.23 -19.56
N GLU A 14 18.85 0.08 -19.70
CA GLU A 14 19.90 -0.14 -20.69
C GLU A 14 19.39 0.04 -22.12
N ALA A 15 18.15 -0.37 -22.40
CA ALA A 15 17.55 -0.23 -23.72
C ALA A 15 17.01 1.17 -24.03
N THR A 16 16.61 1.95 -23.02
CA THR A 16 15.88 3.21 -23.23
C THR A 16 16.58 4.47 -22.71
N GLY A 17 17.56 4.33 -21.83
CA GLY A 17 18.29 5.46 -21.23
C GLY A 17 17.44 6.49 -20.47
N SER A 18 16.15 6.26 -20.29
CA SER A 18 15.18 7.24 -19.78
C SER A 18 14.60 6.86 -18.42
N ASP A 19 15.17 7.45 -17.38
CA ASP A 19 14.60 7.41 -16.00
C ASP A 19 13.18 8.01 -15.94
N LYS A 20 12.87 8.97 -16.82
CA LYS A 20 11.56 9.62 -16.93
C LYS A 20 10.45 8.65 -17.29
N ASN A 21 10.64 7.80 -18.31
CA ASN A 21 9.64 6.84 -18.77
C ASN A 21 9.30 5.82 -17.67
N LEU A 22 10.31 5.35 -16.95
CA LEU A 22 10.11 4.45 -15.81
C LEU A 22 9.32 5.13 -14.69
N ARG A 23 9.64 6.36 -14.32
CA ARG A 23 8.92 7.09 -13.26
C ARG A 23 7.46 7.36 -13.63
N ILE A 24 7.17 7.67 -14.89
CA ILE A 24 5.79 7.85 -15.37
C ILE A 24 5.03 6.53 -15.22
N SER A 25 5.60 5.42 -15.67
CA SER A 25 4.96 4.10 -15.61
C SER A 25 4.72 3.65 -14.17
N LEU A 26 5.69 3.85 -13.29
CA LEU A 26 5.54 3.57 -11.86
C LEU A 26 4.47 4.45 -11.21
N SER A 27 4.40 5.75 -11.56
CA SER A 27 3.37 6.65 -11.02
C SER A 27 1.96 6.23 -11.48
N THR A 28 1.82 5.80 -12.73
CA THR A 28 0.57 5.25 -13.27
C THR A 28 0.17 3.98 -12.53
N THR A 29 1.12 3.08 -12.31
CA THR A 29 0.89 1.86 -11.54
C THR A 29 0.50 2.14 -10.10
N LEU A 30 1.14 3.12 -9.45
CA LEU A 30 0.80 3.54 -8.09
C LEU A 30 -0.65 4.01 -7.97
N ALA A 31 -1.19 4.66 -9.01
CA ALA A 31 -2.56 5.13 -9.04
C ALA A 31 -3.62 4.01 -8.96
N VAL A 32 -3.27 2.77 -9.34
CA VAL A 32 -4.12 1.57 -9.19
C VAL A 32 -3.72 0.72 -8.00
N HIS A 33 -2.44 0.63 -7.69
CA HIS A 33 -1.89 -0.16 -6.59
C HIS A 33 -2.32 0.37 -5.20
N LYS A 34 -2.16 1.66 -4.97
CA LYS A 34 -2.51 2.28 -3.68
C LYS A 34 -3.99 2.15 -3.33
N PRO A 35 -4.97 2.39 -4.24
CA PRO A 35 -6.39 2.13 -3.97
C PRO A 35 -6.73 0.67 -3.73
N ARG A 36 -6.06 -0.29 -4.36
CA ARG A 36 -6.28 -1.72 -4.10
C ARG A 36 -6.09 -2.04 -2.62
N ILE A 37 -5.04 -1.54 -2.02
CA ILE A 37 -4.70 -1.79 -0.61
C ILE A 37 -5.58 -0.94 0.31
N PHE A 38 -5.56 0.38 0.14
CA PHE A 38 -6.08 1.33 1.13
C PHE A 38 -7.55 1.73 0.92
N ALA A 39 -8.12 1.50 -0.26
CA ALA A 39 -9.55 1.73 -0.50
C ALA A 39 -10.32 0.42 -0.59
N ALA A 40 -9.85 -0.55 -1.34
CA ALA A 40 -10.55 -1.81 -1.58
C ALA A 40 -10.20 -2.92 -0.55
N GLY A 41 -9.05 -2.84 0.12
CA GLY A 41 -8.62 -3.82 1.13
C GLY A 41 -8.27 -5.18 0.57
N PHE A 42 -7.62 -5.23 -0.61
CA PHE A 42 -7.17 -6.45 -1.26
C PHE A 42 -5.64 -6.60 -1.21
N ASP A 43 -5.18 -7.84 -1.08
CA ASP A 43 -3.78 -8.23 -1.20
C ASP A 43 -3.34 -8.36 -2.67
N SER A 44 -2.08 -8.72 -2.93
CA SER A 44 -1.52 -8.88 -4.29
C SER A 44 -2.20 -9.98 -5.12
N LYS A 45 -2.87 -10.92 -4.47
CA LYS A 45 -3.63 -12.02 -5.11
C LYS A 45 -5.11 -11.68 -5.31
N SER A 46 -5.49 -10.39 -5.15
CA SER A 46 -6.87 -9.92 -5.24
C SER A 46 -7.82 -10.60 -4.25
N THR A 47 -7.32 -11.05 -3.10
CA THR A 47 -8.14 -11.56 -2.01
C THR A 47 -8.23 -10.50 -0.89
N LYS A 48 -9.35 -10.49 -0.14
CA LYS A 48 -9.49 -9.54 0.97
C LYS A 48 -8.40 -9.75 2.01
N ILE A 49 -7.76 -8.65 2.45
CA ILE A 49 -6.71 -8.69 3.48
C ILE A 49 -7.26 -9.32 4.76
N GLY A 50 -8.46 -8.93 5.19
CA GLY A 50 -9.12 -9.50 6.35
C GLY A 50 -10.25 -8.62 6.86
N ASN A 51 -10.79 -9.00 8.01
CA ASN A 51 -11.80 -8.25 8.72
C ASN A 51 -11.22 -7.69 10.02
N TYR A 52 -11.77 -6.58 10.51
CA TYR A 52 -11.43 -6.06 11.82
C TYR A 52 -12.01 -6.95 12.92
N SER A 53 -11.27 -7.04 14.04
CA SER A 53 -11.70 -7.82 15.20
C SER A 53 -13.00 -7.26 15.80
N THR A 54 -13.93 -8.17 16.10
CA THR A 54 -15.14 -7.90 16.85
C THR A 54 -15.01 -8.20 18.34
N LYS A 55 -13.84 -8.68 18.80
CA LYS A 55 -13.55 -8.92 20.21
C LYS A 55 -13.52 -7.60 20.97
N PRO A 56 -14.15 -7.52 22.16
CA PRO A 56 -14.17 -6.29 22.96
C PRO A 56 -12.77 -5.67 23.16
N ILE A 57 -12.70 -4.37 23.05
CA ILE A 57 -11.43 -3.63 23.13
C ILE A 57 -11.61 -2.29 23.86
N SER A 58 -10.56 -1.85 24.55
CA SER A 58 -10.49 -0.53 25.18
C SER A 58 -9.44 0.31 24.49
N ILE A 59 -9.84 1.42 23.90
CA ILE A 59 -8.95 2.33 23.14
C ILE A 59 -8.75 3.63 23.88
N SER A 60 -7.49 4.09 23.97
CA SER A 60 -7.15 5.37 24.56
C SER A 60 -7.76 6.54 23.77
N LYS A 61 -8.38 7.48 24.47
CA LYS A 61 -8.92 8.70 23.86
C LYS A 61 -7.86 9.62 23.26
N LYS A 62 -6.60 9.49 23.67
CA LYS A 62 -5.47 10.19 23.01
C LYS A 62 -5.37 9.90 21.52
N GLN A 63 -5.82 8.72 21.08
CA GLN A 63 -5.89 8.37 19.67
C GLN A 63 -7.11 8.98 18.94
N GLN A 64 -8.06 9.55 19.68
CA GLN A 64 -9.32 10.05 19.14
C GLN A 64 -9.43 11.57 19.04
N ALA A 65 -8.62 12.32 19.69
CA ALA A 65 -8.48 13.78 19.70
C ALA A 65 -8.22 14.34 21.11
N ARG A 66 -6.98 14.35 21.56
CA ARG A 66 -6.51 15.10 22.76
C ARG A 66 -7.32 14.93 24.05
N GLN A 67 -8.16 13.91 24.17
CA GLN A 67 -8.94 13.64 25.39
C GLN A 67 -8.21 12.63 26.30
N THR A 68 -8.37 12.79 27.59
CA THR A 68 -7.88 11.84 28.61
C THR A 68 -8.89 10.70 28.81
N GLY A 69 -8.41 9.48 29.10
CA GLY A 69 -9.23 8.31 29.39
C GLY A 69 -9.23 7.25 28.27
N ARG A 70 -10.10 6.26 28.43
CA ARG A 70 -10.28 5.15 27.48
C ARG A 70 -11.76 4.98 27.16
N THR A 71 -12.06 4.57 25.94
CA THR A 71 -13.42 4.19 25.52
C THR A 71 -13.44 2.70 25.27
N PHE A 72 -14.48 2.04 25.80
CA PHE A 72 -14.70 0.61 25.64
C PHE A 72 -15.67 0.34 24.48
N PHE A 73 -15.27 -0.54 23.57
CA PHE A 73 -16.05 -0.97 22.42
C PHE A 73 -16.37 -2.46 22.54
N LYS A 74 -17.63 -2.83 22.75
CA LYS A 74 -18.07 -4.23 22.85
C LYS A 74 -17.91 -4.97 21.53
N GLY A 75 -18.18 -4.31 20.41
CA GLY A 75 -18.02 -4.83 19.05
C GLY A 75 -16.57 -4.73 18.52
N GLY A 76 -15.62 -4.48 19.40
CA GLY A 76 -14.19 -4.53 19.09
C GLY A 76 -13.70 -3.39 18.19
N TYR A 77 -12.64 -3.68 17.44
CA TYR A 77 -12.02 -2.69 16.57
C TYR A 77 -12.92 -2.26 15.40
N ALA A 78 -13.80 -3.14 14.95
CA ALA A 78 -14.80 -2.81 13.93
C ALA A 78 -15.78 -1.72 14.41
N GLU A 79 -16.27 -1.82 15.65
CA GLU A 79 -17.14 -0.80 16.25
C GLU A 79 -16.39 0.53 16.42
N TYR A 80 -15.15 0.48 16.89
CA TYR A 80 -14.29 1.69 16.95
C TYR A 80 -14.16 2.36 15.58
N LYS A 81 -13.88 1.60 14.51
CA LYS A 81 -13.76 2.13 13.14
C LYS A 81 -15.02 2.85 12.70
N LYS A 82 -16.19 2.26 12.98
CA LYS A 82 -17.49 2.87 12.72
C LYS A 82 -17.67 4.18 13.50
N ALA A 83 -17.33 4.18 14.79
CA ALA A 83 -17.46 5.34 15.66
C ALA A 83 -16.59 6.52 15.22
N VAL A 84 -15.44 6.29 14.61
CA VAL A 84 -14.55 7.33 14.04
C VAL A 84 -14.80 7.64 12.57
N GLY A 85 -15.93 7.19 12.01
CA GLY A 85 -16.32 7.47 10.61
C GLY A 85 -15.46 6.75 9.57
N LYS A 86 -14.80 5.65 9.94
CA LYS A 86 -13.99 4.84 9.03
C LYS A 86 -14.71 3.53 8.68
N ASN A 87 -14.30 2.90 7.57
CA ASN A 87 -14.87 1.63 7.12
C ASN A 87 -14.66 0.52 8.17
N PRO A 88 -15.73 -0.08 8.73
CA PRO A 88 -15.63 -1.19 9.67
C PRO A 88 -15.64 -2.58 9.01
N GLY A 89 -16.00 -2.67 7.72
CA GLY A 89 -16.34 -3.94 7.06
C GLY A 89 -15.13 -4.76 6.61
N PHE A 90 -13.97 -4.14 6.42
CA PHE A 90 -12.76 -4.83 5.99
C PHE A 90 -11.50 -4.03 6.33
N VAL A 91 -10.38 -4.74 6.39
CA VAL A 91 -9.08 -4.13 6.69
C VAL A 91 -8.56 -3.36 5.48
N ASN A 92 -8.28 -2.06 5.69
CA ASN A 92 -7.69 -1.17 4.68
C ASN A 92 -6.62 -0.22 5.26
N PHE A 93 -6.19 -0.44 6.49
CA PHE A 93 -5.15 0.32 7.21
C PHE A 93 -5.39 1.84 7.32
N ARG A 94 -6.59 2.30 7.02
CA ARG A 94 -6.97 3.71 7.08
C ARG A 94 -7.62 4.04 8.43
N ASN A 95 -6.80 4.34 9.42
CA ASN A 95 -7.27 4.85 10.72
C ASN A 95 -6.95 6.35 10.88
N THR A 96 -5.68 6.68 10.98
CA THR A 96 -5.17 8.07 11.01
C THR A 96 -4.77 8.58 9.63
N ASP A 97 -4.89 7.73 8.62
CA ASP A 97 -4.42 7.92 7.25
C ASP A 97 -2.89 8.13 7.10
N GLN A 98 -2.13 7.99 8.19
CA GLN A 98 -0.68 8.17 8.18
C GLN A 98 0.02 7.20 7.22
N MET A 99 -0.31 5.90 7.27
CA MET A 99 0.26 4.92 6.35
C MET A 99 -0.15 5.22 4.90
N TYR A 100 -1.40 5.60 4.68
CA TYR A 100 -1.88 5.98 3.35
C TYR A 100 -1.12 7.18 2.78
N ALA A 101 -0.92 8.23 3.57
CA ALA A 101 -0.22 9.43 3.13
C ALA A 101 1.26 9.16 2.80
N ASP A 102 1.92 8.33 3.63
CA ASP A 102 3.34 8.00 3.51
C ASP A 102 3.65 6.97 2.41
N TYR A 103 2.66 6.15 2.00
CA TYR A 103 2.87 5.13 0.97
C TYR A 103 2.96 5.72 -0.42
N GLY A 104 4.04 5.44 -1.13
CA GLY A 104 4.28 5.99 -2.45
C GLY A 104 5.45 5.37 -3.17
N LEU A 105 5.92 6.07 -4.21
CA LEU A 105 7.13 5.72 -4.92
C LEU A 105 8.34 6.05 -4.04
N VAL A 106 9.18 5.06 -3.80
CA VAL A 106 10.43 5.18 -3.03
C VAL A 106 11.63 4.76 -3.89
N GLY A 107 12.79 5.33 -3.60
CA GLY A 107 14.03 4.96 -4.27
C GLY A 107 14.82 6.15 -4.80
N SER A 108 16.01 5.85 -5.32
CA SER A 108 16.93 6.81 -5.91
C SER A 108 17.46 6.26 -7.23
N SER A 109 18.07 7.10 -8.00
CA SER A 109 18.51 7.07 -9.40
C SER A 109 18.61 5.73 -10.17
N ASN A 110 18.58 4.57 -9.53
CA ASN A 110 18.66 3.26 -10.20
C ASN A 110 17.75 2.16 -9.58
N LYS A 111 17.06 2.48 -8.48
CA LYS A 111 16.18 1.51 -7.78
C LYS A 111 14.93 2.21 -7.33
N TYR A 112 13.81 1.93 -7.97
CA TYR A 112 12.50 2.41 -7.59
C TYR A 112 11.62 1.25 -7.12
N GLY A 113 10.75 1.54 -6.19
CA GLY A 113 9.74 0.61 -5.71
C GLY A 113 8.58 1.36 -5.08
N PHE A 114 7.59 0.63 -4.62
CA PHE A 114 6.52 1.16 -3.79
C PHE A 114 6.80 0.83 -2.33
N GLY A 115 6.57 1.79 -1.45
CA GLY A 115 6.87 1.58 -0.04
C GLY A 115 6.57 2.80 0.82
N PHE A 116 7.13 2.78 2.01
CA PHE A 116 6.99 3.83 3.00
C PHE A 116 8.30 4.59 3.14
N GLN A 117 8.23 5.92 3.23
CA GLN A 117 9.40 6.75 3.52
C GLN A 117 9.72 6.75 5.02
N ASN A 118 8.70 6.64 5.87
CA ASN A 118 8.83 6.59 7.32
C ASN A 118 9.12 5.15 7.78
N SER A 119 10.20 4.96 8.54
CA SER A 119 10.63 3.66 9.06
C SER A 119 9.59 2.97 9.94
N ASP A 120 8.83 3.73 10.73
CA ASP A 120 7.78 3.16 11.59
C ASP A 120 6.63 2.58 10.75
N ASN A 121 6.26 3.25 9.66
CA ASN A 121 5.22 2.74 8.75
C ASN A 121 5.72 1.53 7.97
N TYR A 122 6.99 1.51 7.56
CA TYR A 122 7.62 0.34 6.97
C TYR A 122 7.60 -0.85 7.94
N GLN A 123 8.01 -0.66 9.19
CA GLN A 123 7.96 -1.71 10.21
C GLN A 123 6.53 -2.20 10.47
N LYS A 124 5.56 -1.28 10.52
CA LYS A 124 4.13 -1.64 10.63
C LYS A 124 3.66 -2.49 9.46
N SER A 125 4.09 -2.19 8.23
CA SER A 125 3.70 -2.96 7.05
C SER A 125 4.16 -4.41 7.15
N GLN A 126 5.38 -4.66 7.60
CA GLN A 126 5.90 -6.01 7.83
C GLN A 126 5.10 -6.77 8.90
N TRP A 127 4.77 -6.11 10.01
CA TRP A 127 3.91 -6.73 11.03
C TRP A 127 2.51 -7.06 10.53
N LEU A 128 1.96 -6.22 9.65
CA LEU A 128 0.64 -6.45 9.07
C LEU A 128 0.66 -7.64 8.11
N GLU A 129 1.65 -7.76 7.24
CA GLU A 129 1.80 -8.91 6.36
C GLU A 129 1.99 -10.21 7.16
N ALA A 130 2.83 -10.20 8.18
CA ALA A 130 3.01 -11.33 9.09
C ALA A 130 1.71 -11.70 9.84
N LYS A 131 0.96 -10.70 10.32
CA LYS A 131 -0.32 -10.89 11.02
C LYS A 131 -1.39 -11.51 10.14
N TYR A 132 -1.54 -11.03 8.91
CA TYR A 132 -2.56 -11.51 7.98
C TYR A 132 -2.07 -12.68 7.13
N LYS A 133 -0.78 -13.00 7.16
CA LYS A 133 -0.11 -14.04 6.35
C LYS A 133 -0.37 -13.83 4.86
N LYS A 134 -0.19 -12.61 4.38
CA LYS A 134 -0.52 -12.18 3.03
C LYS A 134 0.52 -11.21 2.49
N ASP A 135 0.79 -11.31 1.20
CA ASP A 135 1.63 -10.38 0.44
C ASP A 135 0.77 -9.17 0.06
N ILE A 136 0.68 -8.17 0.94
CA ILE A 136 -0.27 -7.06 0.81
C ILE A 136 0.29 -5.98 -0.09
N PHE A 137 1.56 -5.64 0.11
CA PHE A 137 2.23 -4.51 -0.53
C PHE A 137 2.98 -4.90 -1.81
N ASP A 138 2.98 -6.17 -2.19
CA ASP A 138 3.47 -6.65 -3.48
C ASP A 138 2.52 -6.25 -4.61
N LEU A 139 3.06 -6.18 -5.83
CA LEU A 139 2.26 -5.94 -7.03
C LEU A 139 1.37 -7.15 -7.35
N SER A 140 0.13 -6.91 -7.71
CA SER A 140 -0.74 -7.90 -8.33
C SER A 140 -0.39 -8.06 -9.82
N GLN A 141 -0.82 -9.18 -10.44
CA GLN A 141 -0.60 -9.40 -11.88
C GLN A 141 -1.17 -8.25 -12.72
N LYS A 142 -2.38 -7.77 -12.40
CA LYS A 142 -2.98 -6.63 -13.08
C LYS A 142 -2.13 -5.35 -13.01
N GLU A 143 -1.48 -5.11 -11.89
CA GLU A 143 -0.61 -3.95 -11.71
C GLU A 143 0.71 -4.10 -12.45
N ILE A 144 1.23 -5.32 -12.56
CA ILE A 144 2.40 -5.66 -13.41
C ILE A 144 2.05 -5.42 -14.88
N ASP A 145 0.86 -5.81 -15.31
CA ASP A 145 0.40 -5.59 -16.68
C ASP A 145 0.29 -4.09 -16.98
N VAL A 146 -0.32 -3.30 -16.08
CA VAL A 146 -0.40 -1.83 -16.19
C VAL A 146 1.00 -1.20 -16.27
N LEU A 147 1.94 -1.65 -15.44
CA LEU A 147 3.32 -1.17 -15.48
C LEU A 147 3.98 -1.46 -16.82
N SER A 148 3.86 -2.68 -17.30
CA SER A 148 4.46 -3.14 -18.55
C SER A 148 3.90 -2.39 -19.75
N ASP A 149 2.58 -2.30 -19.85
CA ASP A 149 1.89 -1.64 -20.96
C ASP A 149 2.23 -0.15 -21.01
N THR A 150 2.19 0.53 -19.85
CA THR A 150 2.53 1.95 -19.76
C THR A 150 3.99 2.18 -20.14
N LEU A 151 4.89 1.31 -19.72
CA LEU A 151 6.30 1.45 -20.01
C LEU A 151 6.58 1.26 -21.51
N ILE A 152 5.96 0.26 -22.15
CA ILE A 152 6.06 0.04 -23.60
C ILE A 152 5.53 1.28 -24.36
N GLU A 153 4.40 1.84 -23.91
CA GLU A 153 3.84 3.04 -24.50
C GLU A 153 4.78 4.26 -24.38
N GLN A 154 5.39 4.46 -23.21
CA GLN A 154 6.36 5.56 -23.02
C GLN A 154 7.62 5.37 -23.86
N ILE A 155 8.11 4.15 -24.00
CA ILE A 155 9.24 3.84 -24.89
C ILE A 155 8.91 4.18 -26.34
N LYS A 156 7.75 3.73 -26.84
CA LYS A 156 7.28 4.02 -28.20
C LYS A 156 7.16 5.53 -28.49
N LYS A 157 6.77 6.33 -27.49
CA LYS A 157 6.69 7.79 -27.61
C LYS A 157 8.06 8.48 -27.60
N SER A 158 9.08 7.80 -27.15
CA SER A 158 10.44 8.32 -27.02
C SER A 158 11.34 7.95 -28.21
N LEU A 159 10.90 7.05 -29.09
CA LEU A 159 11.54 6.65 -30.33
C LEU A 159 11.09 7.51 -31.50
#